data_7a5b1923700791ff93cc4da77124c563
#
_entry.id   7a5b1923700791ff93cc4da77124c563
#
_cell.length_a   1.000
_cell.length_b   1.000
_cell.length_c   1.000
_cell.angle_alpha   90.00
_cell.angle_beta   90.00
_cell.angle_gamma   90.00
#
_symmetry.space_group_name_H-M   'P 1'
#
loop_
_entity.id
_entity.type
_entity.pdbx_description
1 polymer ?
#
loop_
_entity_poly.entity_id
_entity_poly.type
_entity_poly.pdbx_seq_one_letter_code
_entity_poly.pdbx_strand_id
1 'polypeptide(L)'
;MSTESDTETTETDASTETESDCGASSETTKAETSNCGAPASTEVDPSASTSESESACGASTSSESSSSSCGASAASSGGNEKQVGSTVADFEGEPGRLIAVGLGPGQPKGMTARARAALTTSEHIVGYTTYVELLPDEIVEDADEIYSTPMCGEVSRTEEAIDRALAGNDVAIIGSGDPNVYALSGLALEILESKGATASMVDFEVIPGVPAAQSCGARLGAPLVNDTVSISLSDHLTPMEEIESRLHAVASEGFTIAIYNPWSRKRRENFQTCCEILLSYRDPETPVGVVHGASREDEETLLTTLGELADLGEEAIIDMTTTILVGNDETYVWDDRMVTPRGYETKYEY
;
A
#
# COMPACT_ATOMS: atom_id res chain seq x y z
N MET A 1 7.52 -63.47 -33.89
CA MET A 1 6.98 -62.88 -35.10
C MET A 1 7.03 -61.39 -34.83
N SER A 2 8.17 -60.71 -34.92
CA SER A 2 8.86 -60.21 -36.14
C SER A 2 7.94 -59.40 -37.03
N THR A 3 8.08 -58.08 -36.97
CA THR A 3 8.59 -57.32 -38.12
C THR A 3 8.91 -55.90 -37.68
N GLU A 4 10.20 -55.61 -37.80
CA GLU A 4 10.81 -54.28 -37.92
C GLU A 4 10.39 -53.60 -39.23
N SER A 5 10.37 -52.30 -39.27
CA SER A 5 10.79 -51.56 -40.46
C SER A 5 11.22 -50.14 -40.08
N ASP A 6 12.49 -49.93 -40.41
CA ASP A 6 13.29 -48.73 -40.44
C ASP A 6 12.81 -47.67 -41.43
N THR A 7 13.58 -46.58 -41.36
CA THR A 7 13.87 -45.52 -42.34
C THR A 7 13.04 -44.22 -42.17
N GLU A 8 13.56 -43.01 -42.28
CA GLU A 8 14.83 -42.47 -42.74
C GLU A 8 14.93 -40.99 -42.32
N THR A 9 16.11 -40.59 -42.01
CA THR A 9 16.63 -39.19 -41.82
C THR A 9 16.51 -38.35 -43.05
N THR A 10 16.13 -37.07 -42.91
CA THR A 10 16.70 -36.01 -43.79
C THR A 10 16.90 -34.70 -42.96
N GLU A 11 18.18 -34.37 -42.81
CA GLU A 11 18.68 -33.04 -42.53
C GLU A 11 18.37 -32.11 -43.69
N THR A 12 17.99 -30.87 -43.42
CA THR A 12 18.34 -29.72 -44.25
C THR A 12 18.50 -28.48 -43.38
N ASP A 13 19.74 -28.07 -43.40
CA ASP A 13 20.36 -26.83 -43.01
C ASP A 13 19.82 -25.64 -43.82
N ALA A 14 19.56 -24.50 -43.18
CA ALA A 14 19.72 -23.16 -43.78
C ALA A 14 19.52 -22.05 -42.71
N SER A 15 20.63 -21.56 -42.26
CA SER A 15 20.85 -20.23 -41.64
C SER A 15 20.28 -19.08 -42.48
N THR A 16 19.63 -18.12 -41.83
CA THR A 16 19.71 -16.71 -42.26
C THR A 16 19.49 -15.81 -41.02
N GLU A 17 20.61 -15.26 -40.56
CA GLU A 17 20.69 -14.10 -39.71
C GLU A 17 20.25 -12.86 -40.49
N THR A 18 19.36 -12.04 -39.95
CA THR A 18 19.21 -10.66 -40.40
C THR A 18 19.35 -9.75 -39.19
N GLU A 19 20.55 -9.21 -39.07
CA GLU A 19 20.85 -8.02 -38.28
C GLU A 19 20.09 -6.83 -38.88
N SER A 20 19.29 -6.12 -38.08
CA SER A 20 18.79 -4.81 -38.42
C SER A 20 19.52 -3.76 -37.57
N ASP A 21 20.45 -3.14 -38.25
CA ASP A 21 21.22 -1.97 -37.89
C ASP A 21 20.32 -0.75 -37.72
N CYS A 22 20.26 -0.17 -36.51
CA CYS A 22 19.64 1.12 -36.25
C CYS A 22 20.70 2.22 -36.33
N GLY A 23 20.87 2.75 -37.53
CA GLY A 23 21.73 3.91 -37.80
C GLY A 23 21.18 5.19 -37.13
N ALA A 24 21.99 5.77 -36.28
CA ALA A 24 21.82 7.11 -35.73
C ALA A 24 22.25 8.15 -36.80
N SER A 25 21.30 9.00 -37.22
CA SER A 25 21.61 10.24 -37.94
C SER A 25 21.37 11.44 -37.03
N SER A 26 22.46 12.09 -36.70
CA SER A 26 22.52 13.39 -36.05
C SER A 26 22.20 14.50 -37.05
N GLU A 27 21.14 15.25 -36.80
CA GLU A 27 20.98 16.60 -37.35
C GLU A 27 20.80 17.62 -36.22
N THR A 28 21.81 18.49 -36.15
CA THR A 28 21.87 19.71 -35.36
C THR A 28 20.99 20.77 -36.00
N THR A 29 19.95 21.25 -35.29
CA THR A 29 19.30 22.52 -35.58
C THR A 29 19.31 23.42 -34.36
N LYS A 30 19.67 24.67 -34.66
CA LYS A 30 19.98 25.78 -33.76
C LYS A 30 18.82 26.20 -32.86
N ALA A 31 19.16 26.55 -31.63
CA ALA A 31 18.33 27.23 -30.67
C ALA A 31 17.97 28.64 -31.15
N GLU A 32 16.67 28.95 -31.15
CA GLU A 32 16.18 30.33 -31.07
C GLU A 32 15.62 30.57 -29.67
N THR A 33 16.23 31.53 -29.00
CA THR A 33 15.83 32.05 -27.69
C THR A 33 14.64 32.97 -27.85
N SER A 34 13.48 32.60 -27.34
CA SER A 34 12.40 33.54 -27.09
C SER A 34 12.29 33.79 -25.59
N ASN A 35 12.65 35.05 -25.29
CA ASN A 35 12.57 35.70 -24.01
C ASN A 35 11.09 36.02 -23.69
N CYS A 36 10.54 35.46 -22.62
CA CYS A 36 9.27 35.91 -22.06
C CYS A 36 9.51 36.38 -20.62
N GLY A 37 9.32 37.67 -20.43
CA GLY A 37 9.59 38.40 -19.19
C GLY A 37 8.66 37.99 -18.04
N ALA A 38 9.22 38.01 -16.85
CA ALA A 38 8.53 37.94 -15.59
C ALA A 38 7.81 39.27 -15.27
N PRO A 39 6.63 39.24 -14.66
CA PRO A 39 6.08 40.44 -14.02
C PRO A 39 6.56 40.53 -12.56
N ALA A 40 6.74 41.78 -12.17
CA ALA A 40 7.33 42.30 -10.98
C ALA A 40 6.63 41.87 -9.67
N SER A 41 7.46 41.62 -8.68
CA SER A 41 7.16 41.58 -7.26
C SER A 41 6.59 42.91 -6.74
N THR A 42 5.44 42.86 -6.08
CA THR A 42 4.96 43.91 -5.20
C THR A 42 5.24 43.54 -3.75
N GLU A 43 6.13 44.29 -3.14
CA GLU A 43 6.38 44.31 -1.69
C GLU A 43 5.12 44.81 -0.97
N VAL A 44 4.74 44.18 0.12
CA VAL A 44 3.79 44.67 1.10
C VAL A 44 4.46 44.64 2.47
N ASP A 45 4.61 45.84 3.00
CA ASP A 45 5.18 46.24 4.28
C ASP A 45 4.33 45.73 5.47
N PRO A 46 4.93 45.24 6.58
CA PRO A 46 4.22 44.85 7.78
C PRO A 46 4.32 45.91 8.86
N SER A 47 3.24 46.63 9.11
CA SER A 47 3.15 47.39 10.36
C SER A 47 1.73 47.59 10.85
N ALA A 48 1.60 47.42 12.17
CA ALA A 48 0.54 47.80 13.12
C ALA A 48 -0.64 46.82 13.22
N SER A 49 -1.17 46.47 14.39
CA SER A 49 -0.95 46.77 15.81
C SER A 49 -1.95 45.96 16.65
N THR A 50 -1.48 45.45 17.73
CA THR A 50 -2.12 45.09 19.00
C THR A 50 -3.59 45.45 19.22
N SER A 51 -4.39 44.43 19.69
CA SER A 51 -5.30 44.67 20.83
C SER A 51 -5.60 43.34 21.56
N GLU A 52 -5.20 43.30 22.82
CA GLU A 52 -5.56 42.34 23.85
C GLU A 52 -7.05 42.45 24.18
N SER A 53 -7.72 41.35 24.46
CA SER A 53 -8.83 41.30 25.39
C SER A 53 -8.87 39.94 26.11
N GLU A 54 -8.44 39.99 27.37
CA GLU A 54 -8.70 38.97 28.36
C GLU A 54 -10.21 38.83 28.61
N SER A 55 -10.69 37.61 28.79
CA SER A 55 -11.81 37.33 29.69
C SER A 55 -11.69 35.93 30.23
N ALA A 56 -11.53 35.90 31.55
CA ALA A 56 -11.52 34.73 32.39
C ALA A 56 -12.95 34.27 32.79
N CYS A 57 -12.99 33.07 33.39
CA CYS A 57 -14.05 32.41 34.17
C CYS A 57 -14.75 31.32 33.36
N GLY A 58 -14.88 30.07 33.81
CA GLY A 58 -14.69 29.47 35.12
C GLY A 58 -15.43 28.15 35.17
N ALA A 59 -14.89 27.24 35.95
CA ALA A 59 -15.55 26.12 36.63
C ALA A 59 -16.04 24.88 35.85
N SER A 60 -15.25 23.86 35.96
CA SER A 60 -15.54 22.49 36.49
C SER A 60 -16.89 21.84 36.17
N THR A 61 -16.86 20.74 35.41
CA THR A 61 -17.54 19.51 35.81
C THR A 61 -16.77 18.29 35.29
N SER A 62 -16.41 17.41 36.19
CA SER A 62 -15.84 16.11 36.01
C SER A 62 -16.78 15.19 35.22
N SER A 63 -16.31 14.64 34.11
CA SER A 63 -16.88 13.42 33.55
C SER A 63 -15.76 12.41 33.35
N GLU A 64 -15.81 11.36 34.13
CA GLU A 64 -14.97 10.19 34.06
C GLU A 64 -15.12 9.56 32.67
N SER A 65 -14.07 9.65 31.86
CA SER A 65 -13.94 8.81 30.66
C SER A 65 -13.26 7.51 31.07
N SER A 66 -14.02 6.43 31.08
CA SER A 66 -13.51 5.08 31.21
C SER A 66 -12.59 4.77 30.01
N SER A 67 -11.30 4.80 30.27
CA SER A 67 -10.30 4.23 29.37
C SER A 67 -10.45 2.70 29.40
N SER A 68 -11.03 2.12 28.34
CA SER A 68 -10.92 0.69 28.10
C SER A 68 -9.48 0.38 27.68
N SER A 69 -8.69 -0.12 28.64
CA SER A 69 -7.38 -0.71 28.34
C SER A 69 -7.61 -2.01 27.56
N CYS A 70 -7.18 -2.06 26.31
CA CYS A 70 -7.07 -3.30 25.55
C CYS A 70 -5.94 -4.13 26.17
N GLY A 71 -6.28 -5.13 26.97
CA GLY A 71 -5.33 -6.07 27.53
C GLY A 71 -4.79 -7.00 26.44
N ALA A 72 -3.49 -6.99 26.21
CA ALA A 72 -2.81 -7.98 25.40
C ALA A 72 -2.82 -9.33 26.14
N SER A 73 -3.39 -10.36 25.50
CA SER A 73 -3.30 -11.74 25.99
C SER A 73 -2.08 -12.38 25.33
N ALA A 74 -0.97 -12.48 26.07
CA ALA A 74 0.18 -13.27 25.69
C ALA A 74 -0.11 -14.75 26.02
N ALA A 75 -0.16 -15.60 25.01
CA ALA A 75 -0.13 -17.05 25.20
C ALA A 75 1.36 -17.47 25.33
N SER A 76 1.82 -17.64 26.56
CA SER A 76 3.18 -18.10 26.84
C SER A 76 3.26 -19.61 26.76
N SER A 77 3.96 -20.15 25.76
CA SER A 77 4.58 -21.45 25.81
C SER A 77 6.03 -21.26 26.26
N GLY A 78 6.41 -21.91 27.37
CA GLY A 78 7.68 -21.70 28.04
C GLY A 78 8.89 -22.13 27.18
N GLY A 79 9.54 -21.16 26.60
CA GLY A 79 10.87 -21.21 26.05
C GLY A 79 11.75 -20.18 26.77
N ASN A 80 13.02 -20.45 26.83
CA ASN A 80 14.06 -19.74 27.54
C ASN A 80 13.99 -18.22 27.31
N GLU A 81 13.51 -17.47 28.33
CA GLU A 81 13.35 -16.00 28.25
C GLU A 81 14.74 -15.35 28.10
N LYS A 82 15.12 -14.98 26.89
CA LYS A 82 16.07 -13.89 26.67
C LYS A 82 15.43 -12.60 27.16
N GLN A 83 16.07 -11.91 28.09
CA GLN A 83 15.56 -10.66 28.66
C GLN A 83 15.25 -9.64 27.54
N VAL A 84 13.97 -9.38 27.34
CA VAL A 84 13.48 -8.26 26.51
C VAL A 84 13.70 -6.98 27.30
N GLY A 85 14.51 -6.08 26.81
CA GLY A 85 14.67 -4.74 27.36
C GLY A 85 16.11 -4.30 27.57
N SER A 86 16.83 -4.02 26.49
CA SER A 86 17.97 -3.12 26.58
C SER A 86 17.59 -1.82 25.87
N THR A 87 17.78 -0.69 26.54
CA THR A 87 17.80 0.58 25.87
C THR A 87 18.99 0.62 24.91
N VAL A 88 18.88 1.31 23.80
CA VAL A 88 19.94 1.47 22.78
C VAL A 88 21.29 1.90 23.40
N ALA A 89 21.27 2.59 24.56
CA ALA A 89 22.46 3.01 25.30
C ALA A 89 23.31 1.83 25.83
N ASP A 90 22.71 0.65 26.01
CA ASP A 90 23.34 -0.51 26.61
C ASP A 90 23.55 -1.65 25.59
N PHE A 91 23.49 -1.34 24.27
CA PHE A 91 23.65 -2.35 23.22
C PHE A 91 25.08 -2.88 23.17
N GLU A 92 25.27 -4.10 23.64
CA GLU A 92 26.53 -4.86 23.62
C GLU A 92 26.41 -6.17 22.79
N GLY A 93 25.26 -6.38 22.12
CA GLY A 93 24.93 -7.62 21.42
C GLY A 93 25.39 -7.67 19.96
N GLU A 94 25.21 -8.84 19.34
CA GLU A 94 25.24 -8.96 17.88
C GLU A 94 23.98 -8.31 17.30
N PRO A 95 24.09 -7.66 16.12
CA PRO A 95 22.94 -7.07 15.45
C PRO A 95 21.86 -8.11 15.15
N GLY A 96 20.63 -7.84 15.55
CA GLY A 96 19.49 -8.61 15.08
C GLY A 96 18.98 -8.10 13.73
N ARG A 97 18.02 -8.81 13.15
CA ARG A 97 17.43 -8.46 11.87
C ARG A 97 15.95 -8.14 12.04
N LEU A 98 15.51 -7.03 11.48
CA LEU A 98 14.10 -6.65 11.41
C LEU A 98 13.67 -6.58 9.95
N ILE A 99 12.73 -7.43 9.56
CA ILE A 99 12.24 -7.49 8.19
C ILE A 99 10.78 -7.08 8.16
N ALA A 100 10.45 -5.99 7.45
CA ALA A 100 9.07 -5.65 7.14
C ALA A 100 8.62 -6.45 5.90
N VAL A 101 7.72 -7.42 6.09
CA VAL A 101 7.33 -8.38 5.05
C VAL A 101 5.92 -8.13 4.56
N GLY A 102 5.77 -7.92 3.24
CA GLY A 102 4.48 -7.87 2.57
C GLY A 102 3.97 -9.27 2.21
N LEU A 103 2.82 -9.62 2.78
CA LEU A 103 2.18 -10.93 2.52
C LEU A 103 1.47 -11.00 1.16
N GLY A 104 1.35 -9.86 0.45
CA GLY A 104 0.53 -9.79 -0.75
C GLY A 104 -0.97 -9.80 -0.44
N PRO A 105 -1.83 -10.23 -1.39
CA PRO A 105 -3.27 -9.96 -1.33
C PRO A 105 -4.08 -10.83 -0.37
N GLY A 106 -3.47 -11.77 0.36
CA GLY A 106 -4.15 -12.52 1.41
C GLY A 106 -4.19 -14.03 1.24
N GLN A 107 -3.78 -14.58 0.09
CA GLN A 107 -3.57 -16.03 -0.06
C GLN A 107 -2.08 -16.37 -0.10
N PRO A 108 -1.65 -17.52 0.46
CA PRO A 108 -0.25 -17.96 0.43
C PRO A 108 0.36 -18.00 -0.98
N LYS A 109 -0.45 -18.26 -2.02
CA LYS A 109 -0.05 -18.26 -3.43
C LYS A 109 0.28 -16.87 -3.99
N GLY A 110 -0.25 -15.81 -3.37
CA GLY A 110 0.01 -14.42 -3.72
C GLY A 110 1.26 -13.84 -3.05
N MET A 111 1.85 -14.55 -2.12
CA MET A 111 3.09 -14.18 -1.45
C MET A 111 4.28 -14.35 -2.39
N THR A 112 5.21 -13.39 -2.38
CA THR A 112 6.44 -13.53 -3.16
C THR A 112 7.34 -14.64 -2.59
N ALA A 113 8.14 -15.27 -3.44
CA ALA A 113 9.09 -16.30 -2.99
C ALA A 113 10.06 -15.76 -1.93
N ARG A 114 10.45 -14.46 -2.04
CA ARG A 114 11.33 -13.79 -1.08
C ARG A 114 10.64 -13.59 0.27
N ALA A 115 9.37 -13.17 0.27
CA ALA A 115 8.59 -13.03 1.49
C ALA A 115 8.44 -14.37 2.22
N ARG A 116 8.09 -15.44 1.49
CA ARG A 116 8.01 -16.79 2.05
C ARG A 116 9.34 -17.23 2.66
N ALA A 117 10.46 -17.07 1.93
CA ALA A 117 11.79 -17.46 2.43
C ALA A 117 12.18 -16.67 3.68
N ALA A 118 11.89 -15.37 3.73
CA ALA A 118 12.18 -14.55 4.91
C ALA A 118 11.37 -15.02 6.13
N LEU A 119 10.08 -15.28 5.96
CA LEU A 119 9.23 -15.77 7.05
C LEU A 119 9.66 -17.13 7.59
N THR A 120 10.05 -18.05 6.69
CA THR A 120 10.54 -19.39 7.08
C THR A 120 11.85 -19.33 7.87
N THR A 121 12.66 -18.27 7.69
CA THR A 121 13.95 -18.12 8.39
C THR A 121 13.89 -17.17 9.59
N SER A 122 12.77 -16.50 9.83
CA SER A 122 12.61 -15.60 10.96
C SER A 122 12.32 -16.41 12.23
N GLU A 123 13.05 -16.11 13.31
CA GLU A 123 12.83 -16.69 14.63
C GLU A 123 11.51 -16.21 15.23
N HIS A 124 11.21 -14.92 15.02
CA HIS A 124 9.99 -14.29 15.56
C HIS A 124 9.15 -13.67 14.43
N ILE A 125 7.84 -13.85 14.52
CA ILE A 125 6.88 -13.21 13.62
C ILE A 125 5.97 -12.29 14.44
N VAL A 126 5.88 -11.03 14.03
CA VAL A 126 5.06 -10.01 14.68
C VAL A 126 4.03 -9.45 13.69
N GLY A 127 2.75 -9.43 14.06
CA GLY A 127 1.71 -8.97 13.15
C GLY A 127 0.37 -8.63 13.77
N TYR A 128 -0.53 -8.12 12.93
CA TYR A 128 -1.94 -8.03 13.24
C TYR A 128 -2.54 -9.44 13.23
N THR A 129 -3.40 -9.76 14.22
CA THR A 129 -3.95 -11.12 14.39
C THR A 129 -4.53 -11.69 13.10
N THR A 130 -5.34 -10.91 12.37
CA THR A 130 -5.91 -11.35 11.09
C THR A 130 -4.85 -11.66 10.02
N TYR A 131 -3.68 -11.01 10.05
CA TYR A 131 -2.61 -11.29 9.08
C TYR A 131 -1.80 -12.53 9.48
N VAL A 132 -1.66 -12.80 10.76
CA VAL A 132 -1.06 -14.04 11.25
C VAL A 132 -1.91 -15.25 10.85
N GLU A 133 -3.24 -15.13 10.89
CA GLU A 133 -4.18 -16.17 10.45
C GLU A 133 -4.11 -16.48 8.93
N LEU A 134 -3.49 -15.60 8.12
CA LEU A 134 -3.26 -15.81 6.68
C LEU A 134 -1.94 -16.55 6.38
N LEU A 135 -1.10 -16.78 7.40
CA LEU A 135 0.17 -17.49 7.20
C LEU A 135 -0.06 -18.97 6.94
N PRO A 136 0.74 -19.59 6.07
CA PRO A 136 0.77 -21.06 5.94
C PRO A 136 1.15 -21.75 7.24
N ASP A 137 0.56 -22.91 7.51
CA ASP A 137 0.82 -23.69 8.73
C ASP A 137 2.32 -23.99 8.91
N GLU A 138 3.04 -24.29 7.82
CA GLU A 138 4.47 -24.56 7.85
C GLU A 138 5.30 -23.38 8.36
N ILE A 139 4.89 -22.13 8.10
CA ILE A 139 5.58 -20.94 8.61
C ILE A 139 5.26 -20.72 10.09
N VAL A 140 4.03 -20.99 10.50
CA VAL A 140 3.59 -20.87 11.89
C VAL A 140 4.27 -21.90 12.77
N GLU A 141 4.46 -23.12 12.26
CA GLU A 141 5.12 -24.22 12.98
C GLU A 141 6.63 -24.05 13.08
N ASP A 142 7.27 -23.40 12.09
CA ASP A 142 8.73 -23.19 12.06
C ASP A 142 9.18 -21.98 12.90
N ALA A 143 8.28 -21.02 13.21
CA ALA A 143 8.62 -19.84 14.02
C ALA A 143 8.77 -20.20 15.49
N ASP A 144 9.83 -19.69 16.14
CA ASP A 144 10.06 -19.88 17.59
C ASP A 144 8.99 -19.18 18.42
N GLU A 145 8.56 -17.98 17.97
CA GLU A 145 7.50 -17.22 18.64
C GLU A 145 6.70 -16.35 17.66
N ILE A 146 5.39 -16.30 17.86
CA ILE A 146 4.50 -15.41 17.14
C ILE A 146 3.83 -14.44 18.11
N TYR A 147 4.03 -13.15 17.90
CA TYR A 147 3.40 -12.09 18.65
C TYR A 147 2.36 -11.38 17.80
N SER A 148 1.12 -11.37 18.23
CA SER A 148 0.04 -10.70 17.51
C SER A 148 -0.74 -9.74 18.38
N THR A 149 -1.20 -8.64 17.79
CA THR A 149 -2.08 -7.68 18.46
C THR A 149 -3.36 -7.46 17.65
N PRO A 150 -4.47 -7.08 18.30
CA PRO A 150 -5.67 -6.67 17.60
C PRO A 150 -5.46 -5.34 16.84
N MET A 151 -6.49 -4.88 16.16
CA MET A 151 -6.55 -3.56 15.52
C MET A 151 -6.19 -2.43 16.51
N CYS A 152 -5.58 -1.36 16.02
CA CYS A 152 -5.06 -0.23 16.80
C CYS A 152 -3.83 -0.54 17.67
N GLY A 153 -3.15 -1.65 17.42
CA GLY A 153 -1.89 -2.02 18.08
C GLY A 153 -0.64 -1.78 17.23
N GLU A 154 -0.71 -0.85 16.25
CA GLU A 154 0.39 -0.63 15.27
C GLU A 154 1.70 -0.27 15.96
N VAL A 155 1.68 0.72 16.86
CA VAL A 155 2.86 1.19 17.58
C VAL A 155 3.41 0.09 18.48
N SER A 156 2.56 -0.52 19.32
CA SER A 156 3.01 -1.51 20.31
C SER A 156 3.61 -2.76 19.67
N ARG A 157 3.02 -3.27 18.55
CA ARG A 157 3.62 -4.43 17.85
C ARG A 157 4.89 -4.07 17.10
N THR A 158 5.01 -2.83 16.61
CA THR A 158 6.25 -2.39 15.96
C THR A 158 7.36 -2.19 16.98
N GLU A 159 7.07 -1.62 18.15
CA GLU A 159 8.01 -1.54 19.28
C GLU A 159 8.47 -2.93 19.72
N GLU A 160 7.55 -3.87 19.90
CA GLU A 160 7.87 -5.26 20.25
C GLU A 160 8.79 -5.92 19.23
N ALA A 161 8.51 -5.74 17.92
CA ALA A 161 9.38 -6.28 16.86
C ALA A 161 10.79 -5.69 16.92
N ILE A 162 10.91 -4.38 17.15
CA ILE A 162 12.19 -3.69 17.27
C ILE A 162 12.95 -4.15 18.53
N ASP A 163 12.29 -4.26 19.67
CA ASP A 163 12.92 -4.67 20.91
C ASP A 163 13.45 -6.11 20.83
N ARG A 164 12.76 -7.00 20.13
CA ARG A 164 13.23 -8.35 19.81
C ARG A 164 14.44 -8.33 18.86
N ALA A 165 14.45 -7.48 17.85
CA ALA A 165 15.59 -7.33 16.94
C ALA A 165 16.80 -6.73 17.66
N LEU A 166 16.60 -5.75 18.56
CA LEU A 166 17.66 -5.21 19.43
C LEU A 166 18.21 -6.24 20.41
N ALA A 167 17.43 -7.27 20.75
CA ALA A 167 17.90 -8.42 21.56
C ALA A 167 18.69 -9.45 20.72
N GLY A 168 18.91 -9.21 19.43
CA GLY A 168 19.71 -10.04 18.53
C GLY A 168 18.93 -11.15 17.82
N ASN A 169 17.59 -11.06 17.75
CA ASN A 169 16.76 -12.06 17.05
C ASN A 169 16.49 -11.67 15.60
N ASP A 170 16.20 -12.66 14.77
CA ASP A 170 15.67 -12.48 13.41
C ASP A 170 14.15 -12.34 13.46
N VAL A 171 13.65 -11.12 13.20
CA VAL A 171 12.24 -10.75 13.39
C VAL A 171 11.60 -10.34 12.08
N ALA A 172 10.46 -10.95 11.74
CA ALA A 172 9.59 -10.48 10.66
C ALA A 172 8.40 -9.72 11.24
N ILE A 173 8.22 -8.45 10.84
CA ILE A 173 6.96 -7.72 11.04
C ILE A 173 6.14 -7.81 9.77
N ILE A 174 4.93 -8.38 9.86
CA ILE A 174 4.10 -8.69 8.70
C ILE A 174 2.96 -7.70 8.48
N GLY A 175 2.66 -7.45 7.19
CA GLY A 175 1.50 -6.68 6.76
C GLY A 175 0.85 -7.26 5.50
N SER A 176 -0.43 -7.03 5.32
CA SER A 176 -1.13 -7.35 4.06
C SER A 176 -0.62 -6.43 2.95
N GLY A 177 -0.64 -6.91 1.71
CA GLY A 177 -0.18 -6.14 0.56
C GLY A 177 1.32 -5.90 0.56
N ASP A 178 1.71 -4.64 0.51
CA ASP A 178 3.10 -4.16 0.48
C ASP A 178 3.39 -3.30 1.72
N PRO A 179 4.57 -3.46 2.38
CA PRO A 179 4.90 -2.72 3.61
C PRO A 179 5.05 -1.20 3.43
N ASN A 180 5.21 -0.73 2.20
CA ASN A 180 5.33 0.70 1.88
C ASN A 180 3.99 1.36 1.49
N VAL A 181 2.89 0.59 1.41
CA VAL A 181 1.59 1.12 1.00
C VAL A 181 0.62 1.12 2.18
N TYR A 182 0.51 2.26 2.86
CA TYR A 182 -0.31 2.44 4.07
C TYR A 182 -0.05 1.38 5.15
N ALA A 183 1.21 1.01 5.35
CA ALA A 183 1.65 -0.08 6.22
C ALA A 183 2.82 0.32 7.13
N LEU A 184 3.48 -0.66 7.79
CA LEU A 184 4.29 -0.42 8.97
C LEU A 184 5.79 -0.13 8.70
N SER A 185 6.28 -0.18 7.45
CA SER A 185 7.73 0.03 7.19
C SER A 185 8.21 1.42 7.60
N GLY A 186 7.40 2.46 7.34
CA GLY A 186 7.68 3.83 7.78
C GLY A 186 7.70 3.97 9.30
N LEU A 187 6.67 3.43 9.97
CA LEU A 187 6.57 3.44 11.42
C LEU A 187 7.75 2.70 12.09
N ALA A 188 8.22 1.59 11.50
CA ALA A 188 9.38 0.87 12.00
C ALA A 188 10.64 1.75 11.98
N LEU A 189 10.88 2.48 10.89
CA LEU A 189 12.02 3.40 10.79
C LEU A 189 11.90 4.58 11.75
N GLU A 190 10.71 5.17 11.89
CA GLU A 190 10.44 6.26 12.84
C GLU A 190 10.72 5.83 14.30
N ILE A 191 10.29 4.62 14.68
CA ILE A 191 10.53 4.10 16.03
C ILE A 191 12.00 3.76 16.23
N LEU A 192 12.69 3.13 15.24
CA LEU A 192 14.13 2.90 15.28
C LEU A 192 14.89 4.21 15.49
N GLU A 193 14.58 5.26 14.74
CA GLU A 193 15.18 6.58 14.89
C GLU A 193 14.88 7.16 16.28
N SER A 194 13.66 7.10 16.76
CA SER A 194 13.26 7.62 18.08
C SER A 194 13.96 6.91 19.23
N LYS A 195 14.25 5.62 19.09
CA LYS A 195 15.02 4.84 20.05
C LYS A 195 16.53 5.11 19.95
N GLY A 196 16.99 5.85 18.91
CA GLY A 196 18.41 6.08 18.63
C GLY A 196 19.12 4.84 18.09
N ALA A 197 18.41 3.86 17.57
CA ALA A 197 18.96 2.69 16.95
C ALA A 197 19.69 3.03 15.65
N THR A 198 20.73 2.27 15.32
CA THR A 198 21.53 2.44 14.11
C THR A 198 21.56 1.14 13.30
N ALA A 199 21.95 1.21 12.04
CA ALA A 199 22.12 0.03 11.19
C ALA A 199 23.17 -0.98 11.70
N SER A 200 24.02 -0.59 12.65
CA SER A 200 24.94 -1.50 13.33
C SER A 200 24.31 -2.27 14.49
N MET A 201 23.10 -1.88 14.89
CA MET A 201 22.34 -2.53 15.99
C MET A 201 21.21 -3.39 15.45
N VAL A 202 20.56 -2.95 14.36
CA VAL A 202 19.46 -3.68 13.70
C VAL A 202 19.65 -3.59 12.19
N ASP A 203 19.74 -4.75 11.53
CA ASP A 203 19.69 -4.84 10.07
C ASP A 203 18.23 -4.79 9.61
N PHE A 204 17.81 -3.60 9.14
CA PHE A 204 16.44 -3.38 8.69
C PHE A 204 16.29 -3.60 7.20
N GLU A 205 15.35 -4.46 6.83
CA GLU A 205 15.02 -4.77 5.44
C GLU A 205 13.52 -4.66 5.17
N VAL A 206 13.15 -4.21 3.97
CA VAL A 206 11.77 -4.25 3.47
C VAL A 206 11.66 -5.26 2.34
N ILE A 207 10.77 -6.23 2.48
CA ILE A 207 10.44 -7.19 1.43
C ILE A 207 9.05 -6.86 0.86
N PRO A 208 8.97 -6.40 -0.39
CA PRO A 208 7.71 -5.98 -1.00
C PRO A 208 6.76 -7.17 -1.21
N GLY A 209 5.48 -6.85 -1.15
CA GLY A 209 4.39 -7.73 -1.57
C GLY A 209 3.58 -7.10 -2.70
N VAL A 210 2.54 -7.77 -3.18
CA VAL A 210 1.62 -7.21 -4.18
C VAL A 210 0.59 -6.35 -3.45
N PRO A 211 0.58 -5.01 -3.66
CA PRO A 211 -0.36 -4.13 -2.99
C PRO A 211 -1.80 -4.33 -3.45
N ALA A 212 -2.76 -3.85 -2.65
CA ALA A 212 -4.18 -4.05 -2.92
C ALA A 212 -4.62 -3.45 -4.27
N ALA A 213 -4.15 -2.25 -4.64
CA ALA A 213 -4.50 -1.65 -5.93
C ALA A 213 -4.15 -2.56 -7.11
N GLN A 214 -2.93 -3.15 -7.14
CA GLN A 214 -2.50 -4.05 -8.20
C GLN A 214 -3.26 -5.38 -8.17
N SER A 215 -3.54 -5.90 -6.98
CA SER A 215 -4.31 -7.13 -6.82
C SER A 215 -5.74 -6.96 -7.31
N CYS A 216 -6.39 -5.85 -6.96
CA CYS A 216 -7.72 -5.49 -7.41
C CYS A 216 -7.74 -5.16 -8.91
N GLY A 217 -6.77 -4.41 -9.42
CA GLY A 217 -6.64 -4.12 -10.84
C GLY A 217 -6.56 -5.38 -11.70
N ALA A 218 -5.85 -6.41 -11.23
CA ALA A 218 -5.76 -7.70 -11.92
C ALA A 218 -7.10 -8.47 -11.98
N ARG A 219 -8.05 -8.19 -11.08
CA ARG A 219 -9.42 -8.74 -11.14
C ARG A 219 -10.29 -8.02 -12.15
N LEU A 220 -10.05 -6.73 -12.30
CA LEU A 220 -10.84 -5.84 -13.15
C LEU A 220 -10.39 -5.80 -14.61
N GLY A 221 -9.17 -6.23 -14.91
CA GLY A 221 -8.59 -6.17 -16.25
C GLY A 221 -7.30 -5.37 -16.29
N ALA A 222 -7.31 -4.19 -16.92
CA ALA A 222 -6.16 -3.32 -17.09
C ALA A 222 -6.44 -1.84 -16.73
N PRO A 223 -6.99 -1.54 -15.53
CA PRO A 223 -7.32 -0.17 -15.15
C PRO A 223 -6.11 0.69 -14.77
N LEU A 224 -4.96 0.08 -14.43
CA LEU A 224 -3.80 0.75 -13.83
C LEU A 224 -2.60 0.88 -14.79
N VAL A 225 -2.80 0.76 -16.09
CA VAL A 225 -1.69 0.80 -17.06
C VAL A 225 -1.25 2.21 -17.46
N ASN A 226 -1.96 3.22 -17.01
CA ASN A 226 -1.61 4.64 -17.14
C ASN A 226 -1.26 5.24 -15.76
N ASP A 227 -1.05 6.55 -15.69
CA ASP A 227 -0.69 7.24 -14.46
C ASP A 227 -1.76 7.03 -13.37
N THR A 228 -1.34 6.59 -12.21
CA THR A 228 -2.23 6.18 -11.11
C THR A 228 -1.82 6.82 -9.79
N VAL A 229 -2.81 7.27 -9.03
CA VAL A 229 -2.64 7.80 -7.68
C VAL A 229 -3.36 6.92 -6.67
N SER A 230 -2.72 6.67 -5.52
CA SER A 230 -3.34 5.99 -4.37
C SER A 230 -3.74 7.01 -3.32
N ILE A 231 -4.98 6.94 -2.83
CA ILE A 231 -5.50 7.79 -1.76
C ILE A 231 -6.20 6.91 -0.73
N SER A 232 -5.90 7.14 0.56
CA SER A 232 -6.62 6.52 1.67
C SER A 232 -7.66 7.49 2.21
N LEU A 233 -8.90 7.02 2.43
CA LEU A 233 -9.95 7.80 3.08
C LEU A 233 -9.92 7.66 4.61
N SER A 234 -8.86 7.05 5.17
CA SER A 234 -8.69 6.95 6.60
C SER A 234 -8.24 8.28 7.19
N ASP A 235 -9.10 8.87 8.01
CA ASP A 235 -8.86 10.11 8.77
C ASP A 235 -8.16 9.88 10.12
N HIS A 236 -7.61 8.67 10.33
CA HIS A 236 -6.95 8.31 11.59
C HIS A 236 -5.62 9.05 11.80
N LEU A 237 -4.81 9.17 10.74
CA LEU A 237 -3.50 9.81 10.77
C LEU A 237 -3.44 11.09 9.92
N THR A 238 -4.36 11.27 8.99
CA THR A 238 -4.42 12.41 8.08
C THR A 238 -5.78 13.10 8.25
N PRO A 239 -5.83 14.39 8.59
CA PRO A 239 -7.11 15.11 8.73
C PRO A 239 -7.93 15.06 7.44
N MET A 240 -9.26 14.99 7.57
CA MET A 240 -10.17 14.90 6.41
C MET A 240 -10.00 16.06 5.44
N GLU A 241 -9.80 17.28 5.94
CA GLU A 241 -9.52 18.48 5.12
C GLU A 241 -8.31 18.31 4.18
N GLU A 242 -7.28 17.61 4.64
CA GLU A 242 -6.10 17.31 3.83
C GLU A 242 -6.41 16.22 2.79
N ILE A 243 -7.21 15.21 3.14
CA ILE A 243 -7.69 14.18 2.21
C ILE A 243 -8.53 14.82 1.11
N GLU A 244 -9.46 15.71 1.45
CA GLU A 244 -10.29 16.46 0.49
C GLU A 244 -9.43 17.30 -0.46
N SER A 245 -8.46 18.03 0.09
CA SER A 245 -7.51 18.82 -0.73
C SER A 245 -6.76 17.96 -1.74
N ARG A 246 -6.31 16.76 -1.33
CA ARG A 246 -5.65 15.79 -2.22
C ARG A 246 -6.63 15.23 -3.26
N LEU A 247 -7.87 14.92 -2.87
CA LEU A 247 -8.90 14.45 -3.79
C LEU A 247 -9.20 15.51 -4.88
N HIS A 248 -9.39 16.77 -4.51
CA HIS A 248 -9.57 17.87 -5.46
C HIS A 248 -8.40 17.99 -6.45
N ALA A 249 -7.17 17.89 -5.95
CA ALA A 249 -5.97 18.00 -6.78
C ALA A 249 -5.84 16.87 -7.82
N VAL A 250 -6.23 15.64 -7.48
CA VAL A 250 -6.09 14.49 -8.40
C VAL A 250 -7.35 14.25 -9.25
N ALA A 251 -8.51 14.67 -8.78
CA ALA A 251 -9.77 14.48 -9.51
C ALA A 251 -9.83 15.29 -10.81
N SER A 252 -9.18 16.47 -10.83
CA SER A 252 -9.11 17.35 -12.00
C SER A 252 -8.13 16.90 -13.09
N GLU A 253 -7.25 15.95 -12.75
CA GLU A 253 -6.22 15.47 -13.65
C GLU A 253 -6.58 14.08 -14.19
N GLY A 254 -5.94 13.66 -15.27
CA GLY A 254 -6.22 12.40 -15.96
C GLY A 254 -5.71 11.13 -15.28
N PHE A 255 -5.46 11.14 -13.97
CA PHE A 255 -5.05 9.95 -13.23
C PHE A 255 -6.18 8.93 -13.09
N THR A 256 -5.84 7.64 -13.10
CA THR A 256 -6.67 6.66 -12.42
C THR A 256 -6.45 6.75 -10.92
N ILE A 257 -7.49 6.51 -10.10
CA ILE A 257 -7.40 6.70 -8.65
C ILE A 257 -7.69 5.37 -7.96
N ALA A 258 -6.74 4.91 -7.13
CA ALA A 258 -6.94 3.77 -6.24
C ALA A 258 -7.31 4.28 -4.83
N ILE A 259 -8.53 4.01 -4.40
CA ILE A 259 -9.05 4.43 -3.11
C ILE A 259 -8.89 3.28 -2.12
N TYR A 260 -8.11 3.54 -1.08
CA TYR A 260 -7.88 2.63 0.06
C TYR A 260 -8.72 3.04 1.26
N ASN A 261 -9.08 2.06 2.09
CA ASN A 261 -9.89 2.26 3.30
C ASN A 261 -11.18 3.06 3.03
N PRO A 262 -11.96 2.70 1.98
CA PRO A 262 -13.07 3.54 1.52
C PRO A 262 -14.18 3.68 2.55
N TRP A 263 -14.37 2.67 3.42
CA TRP A 263 -15.54 2.61 4.27
C TRP A 263 -15.26 2.08 5.67
N SER A 264 -15.91 2.67 6.66
CA SER A 264 -16.13 2.07 7.99
C SER A 264 -17.39 2.66 8.61
N ARG A 265 -17.92 2.01 9.64
CA ARG A 265 -19.11 2.54 10.35
C ARG A 265 -18.92 3.96 10.91
N LYS A 266 -17.67 4.38 11.13
CA LYS A 266 -17.31 5.72 11.65
C LYS A 266 -16.96 6.72 10.55
N ARG A 267 -16.74 6.27 9.29
CA ARG A 267 -16.21 7.07 8.16
C ARG A 267 -17.12 7.06 6.94
N ARG A 268 -18.43 6.96 7.15
CA ARG A 268 -19.42 7.00 6.06
C ARG A 268 -19.35 8.32 5.31
N GLU A 269 -19.21 9.42 6.03
CA GLU A 269 -19.14 10.77 5.48
C GLU A 269 -17.91 10.95 4.57
N ASN A 270 -16.76 10.40 4.94
CA ASN A 270 -15.54 10.47 4.14
C ASN A 270 -15.74 9.86 2.74
N PHE A 271 -16.44 8.74 2.65
CA PHE A 271 -16.76 8.08 1.39
C PHE A 271 -17.72 8.91 0.53
N GLN A 272 -18.78 9.45 1.11
CA GLN A 272 -19.74 10.31 0.42
C GLN A 272 -19.05 11.58 -0.10
N THR A 273 -18.27 12.24 0.73
CA THR A 273 -17.45 13.41 0.34
C THR A 273 -16.51 13.08 -0.81
N CYS A 274 -15.86 11.92 -0.78
CA CYS A 274 -15.01 11.45 -1.88
C CYS A 274 -15.80 11.34 -3.18
N CYS A 275 -16.98 10.69 -3.17
CA CYS A 275 -17.84 10.55 -4.36
C CYS A 275 -18.30 11.92 -4.90
N GLU A 276 -18.72 12.84 -4.03
CA GLU A 276 -19.13 14.20 -4.39
C GLU A 276 -17.99 14.98 -5.04
N ILE A 277 -16.78 14.92 -4.46
CA ILE A 277 -15.60 15.58 -5.03
C ILE A 277 -15.29 15.00 -6.41
N LEU A 278 -15.24 13.69 -6.57
CA LEU A 278 -14.93 13.06 -7.85
C LEU A 278 -15.98 13.42 -8.92
N LEU A 279 -17.27 13.40 -8.58
CA LEU A 279 -18.36 13.77 -9.47
C LEU A 279 -18.34 15.25 -9.88
N SER A 280 -17.69 16.13 -9.12
CA SER A 280 -17.54 17.54 -9.50
C SER A 280 -16.52 17.77 -10.62
N TYR A 281 -15.69 16.77 -10.95
CA TYR A 281 -14.65 16.85 -11.97
C TYR A 281 -14.79 15.82 -13.10
N ARG A 282 -15.42 14.68 -12.83
CA ARG A 282 -15.49 13.54 -13.75
C ARG A 282 -16.94 13.23 -14.16
N ASP A 283 -17.06 12.64 -15.34
CA ASP A 283 -18.37 12.20 -15.85
C ASP A 283 -18.97 11.13 -14.92
N PRO A 284 -20.26 11.22 -14.58
CA PRO A 284 -20.95 10.16 -13.84
C PRO A 284 -20.83 8.77 -14.47
N GLU A 285 -20.68 8.67 -15.78
CA GLU A 285 -20.47 7.40 -16.51
C GLU A 285 -19.02 6.88 -16.44
N THR A 286 -18.10 7.60 -15.77
CA THR A 286 -16.72 7.12 -15.58
C THR A 286 -16.71 5.73 -14.95
N PRO A 287 -16.05 4.73 -15.57
CA PRO A 287 -16.02 3.38 -15.05
C PRO A 287 -15.32 3.30 -13.69
N VAL A 288 -15.91 2.53 -12.79
CA VAL A 288 -15.41 2.25 -11.46
C VAL A 288 -15.40 0.75 -11.20
N GLY A 289 -14.28 0.24 -10.71
CA GLY A 289 -14.16 -1.13 -10.23
C GLY A 289 -14.09 -1.18 -8.72
N VAL A 290 -14.93 -1.99 -8.09
CA VAL A 290 -14.96 -2.23 -6.65
C VAL A 290 -14.55 -3.69 -6.43
N VAL A 291 -13.51 -3.91 -5.62
CA VAL A 291 -13.04 -5.26 -5.29
C VAL A 291 -12.91 -5.41 -3.79
N HIS A 292 -13.72 -6.28 -3.25
CA HIS A 292 -13.68 -6.71 -1.85
C HIS A 292 -12.81 -7.95 -1.73
N GLY A 293 -11.98 -8.02 -0.71
CA GLY A 293 -11.26 -9.21 -0.31
C GLY A 293 -10.40 -9.85 -1.42
N ALA A 294 -9.75 -9.06 -2.29
CA ALA A 294 -8.97 -9.59 -3.42
C ALA A 294 -8.07 -10.76 -3.01
N SER A 295 -8.20 -11.89 -3.67
CA SER A 295 -7.51 -13.15 -3.39
C SER A 295 -7.83 -13.79 -2.04
N ARG A 296 -8.93 -13.42 -1.39
CA ARG A 296 -9.45 -14.06 -0.19
C ARG A 296 -10.63 -14.98 -0.54
N GLU A 297 -11.14 -15.73 0.43
CA GLU A 297 -12.26 -16.65 0.21
C GLU A 297 -13.58 -15.92 -0.08
N ASP A 298 -13.71 -14.70 0.42
CA ASP A 298 -14.85 -13.81 0.26
C ASP A 298 -14.66 -12.76 -0.85
N GLU A 299 -13.75 -13.05 -1.83
CA GLU A 299 -13.51 -12.15 -2.96
C GLU A 299 -14.79 -11.86 -3.75
N GLU A 300 -15.11 -10.58 -3.86
CA GLU A 300 -16.22 -10.09 -4.69
C GLU A 300 -15.75 -8.93 -5.56
N THR A 301 -16.20 -8.91 -6.81
CA THR A 301 -15.82 -7.89 -7.80
C THR A 301 -17.06 -7.31 -8.45
N LEU A 302 -17.13 -5.98 -8.52
CA LEU A 302 -18.20 -5.25 -9.17
C LEU A 302 -17.61 -4.18 -10.12
N LEU A 303 -18.12 -4.13 -11.35
CA LEU A 303 -17.95 -2.99 -12.25
C LEU A 303 -19.22 -2.13 -12.21
N THR A 304 -19.04 -0.84 -12.01
CA THR A 304 -20.10 0.17 -11.91
C THR A 304 -19.64 1.49 -12.51
N THR A 305 -20.38 2.55 -12.30
CA THR A 305 -20.02 3.92 -12.70
C THR A 305 -19.80 4.82 -11.49
N LEU A 306 -19.15 5.95 -11.72
CA LEU A 306 -18.91 6.92 -10.64
C LEU A 306 -20.24 7.49 -10.10
N GLY A 307 -21.25 7.64 -10.96
CA GLY A 307 -22.57 8.12 -10.57
C GLY A 307 -23.32 7.16 -9.64
N GLU A 308 -23.11 5.85 -9.80
CA GLU A 308 -23.73 4.81 -8.97
C GLU A 308 -22.91 4.49 -7.71
N LEU A 309 -21.63 4.86 -7.67
CA LEU A 309 -20.70 4.50 -6.60
C LEU A 309 -21.19 4.94 -5.21
N ALA A 310 -21.77 6.13 -5.10
CA ALA A 310 -22.24 6.67 -3.83
C ALA A 310 -23.34 5.82 -3.18
N ASP A 311 -24.20 5.20 -4.00
CA ASP A 311 -25.29 4.35 -3.53
C ASP A 311 -24.78 3.00 -3.00
N LEU A 312 -23.59 2.54 -3.45
CA LEU A 312 -22.96 1.30 -3.00
C LEU A 312 -22.40 1.40 -1.59
N GLY A 313 -22.17 2.61 -1.06
CA GLY A 313 -21.56 2.81 0.26
C GLY A 313 -22.34 2.21 1.43
N GLU A 314 -23.61 1.82 1.23
CA GLU A 314 -24.44 1.08 2.20
C GLU A 314 -24.48 -0.43 1.92
N GLU A 315 -23.95 -0.86 0.76
CA GLU A 315 -23.89 -2.26 0.37
C GLU A 315 -22.77 -3.00 1.09
N ALA A 316 -22.94 -4.29 1.28
CA ALA A 316 -21.99 -5.13 2.02
C ALA A 316 -20.61 -5.27 1.33
N ILE A 317 -20.54 -5.00 0.01
CA ILE A 317 -19.31 -5.10 -0.79
C ILE A 317 -18.25 -4.04 -0.39
N ILE A 318 -18.65 -2.90 0.20
CA ILE A 318 -17.70 -1.83 0.55
C ILE A 318 -17.43 -1.82 2.05
N ASP A 319 -16.23 -2.21 2.44
CA ASP A 319 -15.75 -2.19 3.81
C ASP A 319 -14.25 -1.84 3.91
N MET A 320 -13.60 -2.20 5.02
CA MET A 320 -12.17 -1.97 5.28
C MET A 320 -11.24 -2.81 4.41
N THR A 321 -11.73 -3.91 3.83
CA THR A 321 -10.96 -4.83 2.97
C THR A 321 -11.20 -4.57 1.49
N THR A 322 -12.00 -3.56 1.17
CA THR A 322 -12.32 -3.15 -0.19
C THR A 322 -11.32 -2.14 -0.72
N THR A 323 -10.99 -2.25 -2.00
CA THR A 323 -10.27 -1.22 -2.76
C THR A 323 -11.11 -0.83 -3.97
N ILE A 324 -11.23 0.47 -4.21
CA ILE A 324 -12.00 1.03 -5.34
C ILE A 324 -11.02 1.62 -6.34
N LEU A 325 -11.20 1.27 -7.61
CA LEU A 325 -10.41 1.82 -8.72
C LEU A 325 -11.32 2.70 -9.60
N VAL A 326 -11.05 3.99 -9.62
CA VAL A 326 -11.79 4.97 -10.42
C VAL A 326 -11.03 5.27 -11.70
N GLY A 327 -11.66 5.08 -12.84
CA GLY A 327 -11.11 5.36 -14.15
C GLY A 327 -10.88 6.85 -14.42
N ASN A 328 -10.17 7.17 -15.49
CA ASN A 328 -10.06 8.51 -16.06
C ASN A 328 -10.98 8.67 -17.28
N ASP A 329 -10.90 9.81 -17.99
CA ASP A 329 -11.74 10.14 -19.14
C ASP A 329 -11.56 9.19 -20.33
N GLU A 330 -10.44 8.46 -20.40
CA GLU A 330 -10.15 7.50 -21.46
C GLU A 330 -10.52 6.06 -21.07
N THR A 331 -10.86 5.82 -19.80
CA THR A 331 -11.21 4.49 -19.29
C THR A 331 -12.54 4.02 -19.85
N TYR A 332 -12.60 2.79 -20.31
CA TYR A 332 -13.81 2.14 -20.81
C TYR A 332 -13.95 0.70 -20.28
N VAL A 333 -15.12 0.14 -20.46
CA VAL A 333 -15.40 -1.27 -20.18
C VAL A 333 -15.50 -2.02 -21.50
N TRP A 334 -14.68 -3.06 -21.65
CA TRP A 334 -14.74 -4.03 -22.74
C TRP A 334 -15.13 -5.39 -22.18
N ASP A 335 -16.27 -5.88 -22.63
CA ASP A 335 -16.88 -7.10 -22.08
C ASP A 335 -17.08 -6.96 -20.56
N ASP A 336 -16.39 -7.71 -19.72
CA ASP A 336 -16.38 -7.62 -18.26
C ASP A 336 -15.05 -7.06 -17.71
N ARG A 337 -14.32 -6.27 -18.50
CA ARG A 337 -12.99 -5.75 -18.18
C ARG A 337 -12.94 -4.22 -18.22
N MET A 338 -12.37 -3.65 -17.17
CA MET A 338 -12.04 -2.23 -17.12
C MET A 338 -10.68 -1.99 -17.79
N VAL A 339 -10.61 -1.09 -18.75
CA VAL A 339 -9.41 -0.79 -19.52
C VAL A 339 -9.15 0.71 -19.51
N THR A 340 -7.95 1.09 -19.08
CA THR A 340 -7.43 2.47 -19.24
C THR A 340 -6.36 2.44 -20.32
N PRO A 341 -6.55 3.10 -21.48
CA PRO A 341 -5.59 3.07 -22.57
C PRO A 341 -4.25 3.68 -22.18
N ARG A 342 -3.17 3.19 -22.79
CA ARG A 342 -1.82 3.77 -22.66
C ARG A 342 -1.50 4.72 -23.82
N GLY A 343 -2.43 4.90 -24.79
CA GLY A 343 -2.25 5.72 -25.98
C GLY A 343 -1.48 5.04 -27.10
N TYR A 344 -1.44 3.71 -27.14
CA TYR A 344 -0.78 2.98 -28.25
C TYR A 344 -1.45 3.23 -29.59
N GLU A 345 -2.78 3.37 -29.62
CA GLU A 345 -3.60 3.65 -30.80
C GLU A 345 -3.25 4.99 -31.48
N THR A 346 -2.60 5.91 -30.75
CA THR A 346 -2.15 7.19 -31.33
C THR A 346 -0.89 7.05 -32.18
N LYS A 347 -0.17 5.92 -32.05
CA LYS A 347 1.15 5.67 -32.69
C LYS A 347 1.19 4.44 -33.57
N TYR A 348 0.34 3.47 -33.31
CA TYR A 348 0.37 2.16 -33.95
C TYR A 348 -1.01 1.81 -34.50
N GLU A 349 -1.03 1.28 -35.73
CA GLU A 349 -2.24 0.68 -36.30
C GLU A 349 -2.25 -0.82 -35.94
N TYR A 350 -3.34 -1.29 -35.32
CA TYR A 350 -3.58 -2.70 -34.98
C TYR A 350 -5.08 -3.07 -35.01
#